data_82e70cecdc3338e0a70ad2359f21ba23
#
_entry.id   82e70cecdc3338e0a70ad2359f21ba23
#
_cell.length_a   1.000
_cell.length_b   1.000
_cell.length_c   1.000
_cell.angle_alpha   90.00
_cell.angle_beta   90.00
_cell.angle_gamma   90.00
#
_symmetry.space_group_name_H-M   'P 1'
#
loop_
_entity.id
_entity.type
_entity.pdbx_description
1 polymer ?
#
loop_
_entity_poly.entity_id
_entity_poly.type
_entity_poly.pdbx_seq_one_letter_code
_entity_poly.pdbx_strand_id
1 'polypeptide(L)'
;MYYSIAQNLWQQKNKQIFINFVLRRIKLIYNSEVTTMPLVTSKEMFKKAYEGGYAIGAFNVNNMEMVQAIVEAANECKSPVILQVSAGARKYANPVYLRHLVAAAVETSDIPIVMHLDHGADFEICKQSIDDGFTSVMIDASSKPWDENIAITRKVVEYAHDHGVVVEAELGKLAGVEDDVHVEADDALFTSPDEVQDFVSATGIDSLAIAIGTSHGAYKFKPGQDPKLRLDILEEVGKRLPGFPIVLHGASSVPQDKVALVNQFGGHMPDAIGIPESELKKAATMAVCKINIDSDLRLSFTAAVRKHFAEHPDHFDPRQYLGDARTMMKEEVKRKIIEVLGSANKA
;
A
#
# COMPACT_ATOMS: atom_id res chain seq x y z
N MET A 1 46.07 40.02 -33.74
CA MET A 1 44.81 40.68 -33.40
C MET A 1 43.57 39.94 -33.95
N TYR A 2 43.50 39.63 -35.24
CA TYR A 2 42.33 38.95 -35.86
C TYR A 2 42.09 37.53 -35.37
N TYR A 3 43.10 36.74 -34.98
CA TYR A 3 42.97 35.35 -34.53
C TYR A 3 42.30 35.25 -33.14
N SER A 4 42.56 36.21 -32.25
CA SER A 4 41.98 36.28 -30.92
C SER A 4 40.49 36.68 -30.92
N ILE A 5 40.10 37.52 -31.89
CA ILE A 5 38.70 37.93 -32.09
C ILE A 5 37.88 36.76 -32.66
N ALA A 6 38.44 35.99 -33.60
CA ALA A 6 37.78 34.82 -34.16
C ALA A 6 37.56 33.70 -33.14
N GLN A 7 38.53 33.45 -32.25
CA GLN A 7 38.37 32.48 -31.14
C GLN A 7 37.32 32.93 -30.14
N ASN A 8 37.24 34.19 -29.77
CA ASN A 8 36.22 34.70 -28.87
C ASN A 8 34.81 34.60 -29.46
N LEU A 9 34.64 34.93 -30.73
CA LEU A 9 33.36 34.82 -31.45
C LEU A 9 32.92 33.36 -31.59
N TRP A 10 33.85 32.42 -31.83
CA TRP A 10 33.56 30.97 -31.86
C TRP A 10 33.15 30.44 -30.51
N GLN A 11 33.82 30.84 -29.41
CA GLN A 11 33.45 30.45 -28.03
C GLN A 11 32.09 31.04 -27.64
N GLN A 12 31.79 32.29 -27.98
CA GLN A 12 30.48 32.88 -27.69
C GLN A 12 29.36 32.20 -28.49
N LYS A 13 29.59 31.86 -29.74
CA LYS A 13 28.60 31.13 -30.56
C LYS A 13 28.31 29.74 -30.04
N ASN A 14 29.33 28.99 -29.60
CA ASN A 14 29.18 27.68 -29.01
C ASN A 14 28.50 27.73 -27.65
N LYS A 15 28.79 28.74 -26.83
CA LYS A 15 28.12 28.99 -25.56
C LYS A 15 26.62 29.28 -25.77
N GLN A 16 26.27 30.05 -26.77
CA GLN A 16 24.88 30.36 -27.11
C GLN A 16 24.13 29.13 -27.66
N ILE A 17 24.80 28.31 -28.48
CA ILE A 17 24.24 27.04 -28.98
C ILE A 17 23.97 26.08 -27.79
N PHE A 18 24.91 25.98 -26.84
CA PHE A 18 24.76 25.13 -25.65
C PHE A 18 23.63 25.64 -24.75
N ILE A 19 23.55 26.95 -24.52
CA ILE A 19 22.46 27.55 -23.74
C ILE A 19 21.10 27.29 -24.41
N ASN A 20 21.00 27.47 -25.74
CA ASN A 20 19.77 27.18 -26.46
C ASN A 20 19.39 25.70 -26.47
N PHE A 21 20.38 24.80 -26.50
CA PHE A 21 20.16 23.36 -26.38
C PHE A 21 19.64 22.98 -24.98
N VAL A 22 20.25 23.55 -23.94
CA VAL A 22 19.81 23.35 -22.53
C VAL A 22 18.41 23.95 -22.32
N LEU A 23 18.16 25.16 -22.79
CA LEU A 23 16.84 25.79 -22.72
C LEU A 23 15.77 25.02 -23.51
N ARG A 24 16.13 24.48 -24.70
CA ARG A 24 15.22 23.59 -25.43
C ARG A 24 14.93 22.29 -24.69
N ARG A 25 15.92 21.68 -24.04
CA ARG A 25 15.70 20.50 -23.21
C ARG A 25 14.86 20.82 -21.97
N ILE A 26 15.13 21.94 -21.31
CA ILE A 26 14.31 22.42 -20.19
C ILE A 26 12.88 22.70 -20.69
N LYS A 27 12.70 23.34 -21.85
CA LYS A 27 11.38 23.58 -22.42
C LYS A 27 10.65 22.31 -22.87
N LEU A 28 11.37 21.28 -23.34
CA LEU A 28 10.81 19.95 -23.63
C LEU A 28 10.42 19.18 -22.35
N ILE A 29 11.14 19.39 -21.27
CA ILE A 29 10.81 18.84 -19.95
C ILE A 29 9.61 19.57 -19.33
N TYR A 30 9.50 20.88 -19.53
CA TYR A 30 8.41 21.70 -18.98
C TYR A 30 7.17 21.82 -19.90
N ASN A 31 7.25 21.51 -21.19
CA ASN A 31 6.12 21.56 -22.13
C ASN A 31 5.56 20.17 -22.51
N SER A 32 6.00 19.09 -21.87
CA SER A 32 5.17 17.91 -21.81
C SER A 32 4.10 18.22 -20.74
N GLU A 33 2.95 18.75 -21.15
CA GLU A 33 1.69 18.55 -20.45
C GLU A 33 1.33 17.05 -20.52
N VAL A 34 2.21 16.20 -20.01
CA VAL A 34 1.78 14.98 -19.41
C VAL A 34 1.23 15.45 -18.06
N THR A 35 -0.06 15.55 -17.95
CA THR A 35 -0.76 15.66 -16.67
C THR A 35 -0.51 14.35 -15.90
N THR A 36 0.73 14.11 -15.49
CA THR A 36 1.03 13.08 -14.53
C THR A 36 0.40 13.53 -13.23
N MET A 37 -0.58 12.82 -12.75
CA MET A 37 -1.07 13.03 -11.40
C MET A 37 0.11 12.78 -10.46
N PRO A 38 0.55 13.75 -9.65
CA PRO A 38 1.61 13.51 -8.68
C PRO A 38 1.15 12.49 -7.64
N LEU A 39 2.08 11.88 -6.91
CA LEU A 39 1.74 11.17 -5.69
C LEU A 39 0.86 12.06 -4.81
N VAL A 40 -0.25 11.50 -4.33
CA VAL A 40 -1.21 12.20 -3.48
C VAL A 40 -1.16 11.64 -2.05
N THR A 41 -1.65 12.41 -1.08
CA THR A 41 -1.94 11.88 0.26
C THR A 41 -3.27 11.11 0.25
N SER A 42 -3.48 10.26 1.23
CA SER A 42 -4.75 9.51 1.35
C SER A 42 -5.94 10.37 1.79
N LYS A 43 -5.73 11.60 2.23
CA LYS A 43 -6.74 12.45 2.87
C LYS A 43 -8.03 12.61 2.03
N GLU A 44 -7.91 13.13 0.81
CA GLU A 44 -9.07 13.31 -0.06
C GLU A 44 -9.62 11.98 -0.59
N MET A 45 -8.75 10.99 -0.77
CA MET A 45 -9.15 9.64 -1.17
C MET A 45 -10.01 8.97 -0.09
N PHE A 46 -9.61 9.08 1.18
CA PHE A 46 -10.36 8.52 2.31
C PHE A 46 -11.69 9.24 2.54
N LYS A 47 -11.72 10.57 2.38
CA LYS A 47 -12.96 11.32 2.45
C LYS A 47 -13.98 10.81 1.41
N LYS A 48 -13.55 10.68 0.15
CA LYS A 48 -14.41 10.14 -0.92
C LYS A 48 -14.83 8.69 -0.65
N ALA A 49 -13.92 7.88 -0.09
CA ALA A 49 -14.20 6.48 0.26
C ALA A 49 -15.27 6.39 1.35
N TYR A 50 -15.13 7.17 2.42
CA TYR A 50 -16.08 7.25 3.51
C TYR A 50 -17.48 7.67 3.02
N GLU A 51 -17.55 8.80 2.29
CA GLU A 51 -18.80 9.34 1.75
C GLU A 51 -19.44 8.40 0.71
N GLY A 52 -18.63 7.68 -0.04
CA GLY A 52 -19.06 6.76 -1.11
C GLY A 52 -19.35 5.34 -0.68
N GLY A 53 -19.05 4.96 0.58
CA GLY A 53 -19.27 3.62 1.11
C GLY A 53 -18.46 2.55 0.37
N TYR A 54 -17.15 2.82 0.14
CA TYR A 54 -16.20 1.87 -0.45
C TYR A 54 -14.85 1.97 0.26
N ALA A 55 -14.00 0.96 0.10
CA ALA A 55 -12.64 1.00 0.62
C ALA A 55 -11.61 1.05 -0.51
N ILE A 56 -10.44 1.65 -0.24
CA ILE A 56 -9.31 1.68 -1.14
C ILE A 56 -8.37 0.53 -0.81
N GLY A 57 -7.95 -0.22 -1.82
CA GLY A 57 -6.98 -1.28 -1.64
C GLY A 57 -5.58 -0.73 -1.38
N ALA A 58 -4.99 -1.17 -0.28
CA ALA A 58 -3.60 -0.95 0.04
C ALA A 58 -2.83 -2.25 -0.19
N PHE A 59 -2.03 -2.26 -1.26
CA PHE A 59 -1.36 -3.45 -1.75
C PHE A 59 0.14 -3.36 -1.49
N ASN A 60 0.69 -4.38 -0.83
CA ASN A 60 2.12 -4.44 -0.54
C ASN A 60 2.94 -4.69 -1.81
N VAL A 61 4.05 -3.96 -1.96
CA VAL A 61 4.95 -4.04 -3.11
C VAL A 61 6.37 -4.38 -2.69
N ASN A 62 6.97 -5.37 -3.37
CA ASN A 62 8.33 -5.84 -3.08
C ASN A 62 9.24 -5.78 -4.31
N ASN A 63 8.68 -5.73 -5.52
CA ASN A 63 9.42 -5.79 -6.79
C ASN A 63 8.66 -5.08 -7.92
N MET A 64 9.27 -5.05 -9.10
CA MET A 64 8.73 -4.39 -10.29
C MET A 64 7.42 -5.01 -10.75
N GLU A 65 7.34 -6.34 -10.79
CA GLU A 65 6.17 -7.07 -11.31
C GLU A 65 4.93 -6.80 -10.46
N MET A 66 5.10 -6.69 -9.13
CA MET A 66 4.01 -6.35 -8.20
C MET A 66 3.52 -4.93 -8.44
N VAL A 67 4.43 -3.95 -8.53
CA VAL A 67 4.06 -2.54 -8.82
C VAL A 67 3.29 -2.46 -10.14
N GLN A 68 3.79 -3.11 -11.19
CA GLN A 68 3.15 -3.11 -12.51
C GLN A 68 1.77 -3.77 -12.48
N ALA A 69 1.64 -4.95 -11.86
CA ALA A 69 0.36 -5.67 -11.78
C ALA A 69 -0.72 -4.86 -11.07
N ILE A 70 -0.36 -4.25 -9.93
CA ILE A 70 -1.28 -3.46 -9.11
C ILE A 70 -1.72 -2.19 -9.86
N VAL A 71 -0.76 -1.45 -10.41
CA VAL A 71 -1.06 -0.17 -11.06
C VAL A 71 -1.81 -0.35 -12.37
N GLU A 72 -1.48 -1.38 -13.16
CA GLU A 72 -2.26 -1.73 -14.36
C GLU A 72 -3.70 -2.10 -14.02
N ALA A 73 -3.90 -2.95 -13.00
CA ALA A 73 -5.24 -3.31 -12.54
C ALA A 73 -6.04 -2.08 -12.09
N ALA A 74 -5.42 -1.20 -11.30
CA ALA A 74 -6.05 0.02 -10.80
C ALA A 74 -6.39 1.01 -11.93
N ASN A 75 -5.50 1.18 -12.92
CA ASN A 75 -5.78 2.00 -14.11
C ASN A 75 -6.94 1.43 -14.95
N GLU A 76 -6.95 0.12 -15.23
CA GLU A 76 -8.04 -0.52 -15.96
C GLU A 76 -9.38 -0.39 -15.24
N CYS A 77 -9.38 -0.45 -13.92
CA CYS A 77 -10.57 -0.28 -13.09
C CYS A 77 -10.92 1.18 -12.79
N LYS A 78 -10.08 2.15 -13.17
CA LYS A 78 -10.19 3.56 -12.77
C LYS A 78 -10.38 3.70 -11.25
N SER A 79 -9.55 3.03 -10.49
CA SER A 79 -9.60 2.97 -9.03
C SER A 79 -8.43 3.73 -8.43
N PRO A 80 -8.63 4.53 -7.36
CA PRO A 80 -7.51 5.00 -6.56
C PRO A 80 -6.81 3.81 -5.91
N VAL A 81 -5.50 3.94 -5.61
CA VAL A 81 -4.72 2.83 -5.05
C VAL A 81 -3.66 3.32 -4.06
N ILE A 82 -3.37 2.49 -3.07
CA ILE A 82 -2.27 2.69 -2.13
C ILE A 82 -1.23 1.59 -2.39
N LEU A 83 -0.01 2.02 -2.75
CA LEU A 83 1.17 1.15 -2.83
C LEU A 83 1.86 1.22 -1.48
N GLN A 84 1.80 0.13 -0.71
CA GLN A 84 2.39 0.14 0.62
C GLN A 84 3.68 -0.68 0.67
N VAL A 85 4.62 -0.16 1.45
CA VAL A 85 6.00 -0.64 1.56
C VAL A 85 6.30 -0.89 3.04
N SER A 86 6.49 -2.16 3.40
CA SER A 86 6.88 -2.54 4.75
C SER A 86 8.39 -2.38 4.97
N ALA A 87 8.82 -2.49 6.24
CA ALA A 87 10.25 -2.51 6.58
C ALA A 87 10.98 -3.67 5.89
N GLY A 88 10.35 -4.85 5.81
CA GLY A 88 10.87 -6.02 5.11
C GLY A 88 11.05 -5.78 3.60
N ALA A 89 10.08 -5.14 2.96
CA ALA A 89 10.18 -4.76 1.55
C ALA A 89 11.31 -3.75 1.29
N ARG A 90 11.47 -2.75 2.17
CA ARG A 90 12.57 -1.77 2.10
C ARG A 90 13.93 -2.45 2.23
N LYS A 91 14.07 -3.42 3.14
CA LYS A 91 15.30 -4.20 3.32
C LYS A 91 15.60 -5.08 2.11
N TYR A 92 14.58 -5.73 1.54
CA TYR A 92 14.73 -6.63 0.39
C TYR A 92 15.08 -5.89 -0.90
N ALA A 93 14.27 -4.91 -1.29
CA ALA A 93 14.38 -4.27 -2.61
C ALA A 93 15.25 -3.01 -2.62
N ASN A 94 15.63 -2.47 -1.47
CA ASN A 94 16.25 -1.15 -1.26
C ASN A 94 15.25 0.02 -1.48
N PRO A 95 15.17 0.99 -0.56
CA PRO A 95 14.22 2.12 -0.63
C PRO A 95 14.34 2.95 -1.91
N VAL A 96 15.57 3.13 -2.43
CA VAL A 96 15.81 3.92 -3.64
C VAL A 96 15.15 3.26 -4.86
N TYR A 97 15.30 1.93 -5.01
CA TYR A 97 14.66 1.20 -6.12
C TYR A 97 13.14 1.27 -6.03
N LEU A 98 12.56 1.02 -4.85
CA LEU A 98 11.11 1.07 -4.65
C LEU A 98 10.55 2.46 -4.95
N ARG A 99 11.19 3.53 -4.47
CA ARG A 99 10.79 4.91 -4.78
C ARG A 99 10.76 5.18 -6.28
N HIS A 100 11.79 4.75 -7.02
CA HIS A 100 11.83 4.96 -8.47
C HIS A 100 10.84 4.07 -9.24
N LEU A 101 10.54 2.86 -8.77
CA LEU A 101 9.48 2.03 -9.33
C LEU A 101 8.10 2.67 -9.15
N VAL A 102 7.83 3.21 -7.95
CA VAL A 102 6.58 3.93 -7.69
C VAL A 102 6.52 5.23 -8.51
N ALA A 103 7.62 5.98 -8.62
CA ALA A 103 7.67 7.17 -9.46
C ALA A 103 7.37 6.85 -10.93
N ALA A 104 7.94 5.77 -11.48
CA ALA A 104 7.65 5.33 -12.85
C ALA A 104 6.17 4.91 -13.02
N ALA A 105 5.57 4.27 -12.00
CA ALA A 105 4.15 3.94 -12.01
C ALA A 105 3.27 5.20 -12.04
N VAL A 106 3.62 6.22 -11.26
CA VAL A 106 2.91 7.52 -11.25
C VAL A 106 3.02 8.23 -12.60
N GLU A 107 4.22 8.24 -13.22
CA GLU A 107 4.43 8.85 -14.54
C GLU A 107 3.59 8.22 -15.65
N THR A 108 3.15 6.98 -15.48
CA THR A 108 2.41 6.21 -16.48
C THR A 108 0.94 5.99 -16.11
N SER A 109 0.43 6.72 -15.12
CA SER A 109 -0.92 6.52 -14.58
C SER A 109 -1.73 7.81 -14.51
N ASP A 110 -3.03 7.68 -14.72
CA ASP A 110 -4.01 8.78 -14.62
C ASP A 110 -4.89 8.67 -13.35
N ILE A 111 -4.55 7.76 -12.43
CA ILE A 111 -5.27 7.53 -11.18
C ILE A 111 -4.52 8.08 -9.97
N PRO A 112 -5.21 8.43 -8.88
CA PRO A 112 -4.56 8.80 -7.62
C PRO A 112 -3.79 7.61 -7.03
N ILE A 113 -2.50 7.83 -6.74
CA ILE A 113 -1.61 6.84 -6.13
C ILE A 113 -1.03 7.43 -4.85
N VAL A 114 -1.10 6.67 -3.75
CA VAL A 114 -0.42 6.96 -2.48
C VAL A 114 0.75 6.01 -2.30
N MET A 115 1.89 6.53 -1.88
CA MET A 115 3.02 5.72 -1.39
C MET A 115 3.00 5.75 0.14
N HIS A 116 2.80 4.57 0.75
CA HIS A 116 2.54 4.42 2.18
C HIS A 116 3.59 3.53 2.86
N LEU A 117 4.12 3.99 4.00
CA LEU A 117 4.89 3.12 4.90
C LEU A 117 3.94 2.26 5.72
N ASP A 118 4.08 0.94 5.61
CA ASP A 118 3.30 -0.06 6.34
C ASP A 118 4.07 -0.51 7.58
N HIS A 119 3.44 -0.49 8.75
CA HIS A 119 4.00 -0.87 10.04
C HIS A 119 5.36 -0.24 10.37
N GLY A 120 5.42 1.08 10.46
CA GLY A 120 6.60 1.80 10.95
C GLY A 120 6.83 1.51 12.43
N ALA A 121 7.94 0.85 12.78
CA ALA A 121 8.23 0.40 14.13
C ALA A 121 8.62 1.53 15.10
N ASP A 122 9.08 2.66 14.57
CA ASP A 122 9.54 3.80 15.36
C ASP A 122 9.52 5.12 14.57
N PHE A 123 9.83 6.20 15.26
CA PHE A 123 9.91 7.54 14.67
C PHE A 123 10.95 7.64 13.54
N GLU A 124 12.09 6.98 13.66
CA GLU A 124 13.19 7.13 12.72
C GLU A 124 12.85 6.50 11.36
N ILE A 125 12.18 5.35 11.32
CA ILE A 125 11.74 4.73 10.07
C ILE A 125 10.61 5.56 9.41
N CYS A 126 9.69 6.12 10.20
CA CYS A 126 8.66 7.03 9.69
C CYS A 126 9.31 8.28 9.09
N LYS A 127 10.23 8.91 9.83
CA LYS A 127 10.98 10.07 9.36
C LYS A 127 11.73 9.79 8.07
N GLN A 128 12.51 8.70 8.00
CA GLN A 128 13.24 8.33 6.79
C GLN A 128 12.32 8.12 5.60
N SER A 129 11.14 7.51 5.82
CA SER A 129 10.17 7.30 4.76
C SER A 129 9.59 8.61 4.23
N ILE A 130 9.29 9.57 5.13
CA ILE A 130 8.87 10.92 4.75
C ILE A 130 9.95 11.62 3.94
N ASP A 131 11.20 11.58 4.41
CA ASP A 131 12.35 12.16 3.71
C ASP A 131 12.60 11.50 2.33
N ASP A 132 12.27 10.21 2.18
CA ASP A 132 12.32 9.45 0.92
C ASP A 132 11.14 9.76 -0.02
N GLY A 133 10.17 10.61 0.37
CA GLY A 133 9.07 11.07 -0.47
C GLY A 133 7.79 10.24 -0.36
N PHE A 134 7.59 9.49 0.71
CA PHE A 134 6.30 8.87 1.02
C PHE A 134 5.27 9.93 1.32
N THR A 135 4.04 9.74 0.86
CA THR A 135 2.92 10.67 1.08
C THR A 135 2.00 10.26 2.22
N SER A 136 2.25 9.10 2.78
CA SER A 136 1.54 8.54 3.93
C SER A 136 2.47 7.61 4.71
N VAL A 137 2.40 7.64 6.04
CA VAL A 137 3.16 6.73 6.90
C VAL A 137 2.26 6.17 8.00
N MET A 138 2.48 4.91 8.38
CA MET A 138 1.91 4.33 9.58
C MET A 138 2.97 4.22 10.66
N ILE A 139 2.63 4.66 11.87
CA ILE A 139 3.36 4.35 13.10
C ILE A 139 2.60 3.26 13.86
N ASP A 140 3.25 2.12 14.06
CA ASP A 140 2.70 1.02 14.84
C ASP A 140 3.34 0.97 16.23
N ALA A 141 2.70 1.63 17.18
CA ALA A 141 3.03 1.59 18.60
C ALA A 141 1.95 0.86 19.41
N SER A 142 1.11 0.02 18.78
CA SER A 142 0.00 -0.71 19.41
C SER A 142 0.46 -1.69 20.50
N SER A 143 1.71 -2.15 20.44
CA SER A 143 2.34 -3.00 21.46
C SER A 143 2.75 -2.26 22.73
N LYS A 144 2.79 -0.91 22.71
CA LYS A 144 3.24 -0.05 23.79
C LYS A 144 2.10 0.29 24.75
N PRO A 145 2.41 0.68 26.02
CA PRO A 145 1.43 1.28 26.90
C PRO A 145 0.77 2.52 26.28
N TRP A 146 -0.47 2.81 26.68
CA TRP A 146 -1.29 3.89 26.16
C TRP A 146 -0.56 5.24 26.02
N ASP A 147 0.05 5.72 27.11
CA ASP A 147 0.74 7.02 27.13
C ASP A 147 1.96 7.04 26.21
N GLU A 148 2.67 5.92 26.10
CA GLU A 148 3.83 5.76 25.23
C GLU A 148 3.40 5.72 23.74
N ASN A 149 2.31 4.99 23.42
CA ASN A 149 1.73 4.98 22.07
C ASN A 149 1.36 6.42 21.66
N ILE A 150 0.63 7.16 22.49
CA ILE A 150 0.26 8.55 22.21
C ILE A 150 1.51 9.42 22.00
N ALA A 151 2.51 9.32 22.87
CA ALA A 151 3.70 10.16 22.79
C ALA A 151 4.50 9.92 21.49
N ILE A 152 4.70 8.65 21.12
CA ILE A 152 5.42 8.28 19.88
C ILE A 152 4.60 8.73 18.67
N THR A 153 3.31 8.44 18.63
CA THR A 153 2.40 8.78 17.53
C THR A 153 2.37 10.29 17.30
N ARG A 154 2.20 11.11 18.34
CA ARG A 154 2.26 12.58 18.24
C ARG A 154 3.55 13.08 17.63
N LYS A 155 4.70 12.53 18.05
CA LYS A 155 5.99 12.92 17.49
C LYS A 155 6.07 12.66 15.99
N VAL A 156 5.51 11.55 15.53
CA VAL A 156 5.43 11.23 14.09
C VAL A 156 4.46 12.18 13.39
N VAL A 157 3.28 12.44 13.96
CA VAL A 157 2.28 13.37 13.40
C VAL A 157 2.84 14.78 13.22
N GLU A 158 3.49 15.32 14.25
CA GLU A 158 4.13 16.63 14.18
C GLU A 158 5.12 16.72 13.02
N TYR A 159 6.01 15.75 12.89
CA TYR A 159 6.98 15.71 11.80
C TYR A 159 6.32 15.54 10.43
N ALA A 160 5.38 14.61 10.30
CA ALA A 160 4.72 14.30 9.04
C ALA A 160 3.88 15.48 8.53
N HIS A 161 3.09 16.11 9.40
CA HIS A 161 2.26 17.26 9.03
C HIS A 161 3.08 18.47 8.59
N ASP A 162 4.24 18.71 9.21
CA ASP A 162 5.19 19.76 8.78
C ASP A 162 5.72 19.51 7.35
N HIS A 163 5.67 18.25 6.87
CA HIS A 163 6.09 17.85 5.52
C HIS A 163 4.91 17.57 4.57
N GLY A 164 3.67 17.84 5.01
CA GLY A 164 2.46 17.59 4.20
C GLY A 164 2.12 16.09 3.99
N VAL A 165 2.60 15.24 4.88
CA VAL A 165 2.37 13.77 4.87
C VAL A 165 1.32 13.41 5.91
N VAL A 166 0.44 12.45 5.59
CA VAL A 166 -0.60 11.96 6.49
C VAL A 166 -0.12 10.77 7.32
N VAL A 167 -0.71 10.60 8.50
CA VAL A 167 -0.30 9.57 9.46
C VAL A 167 -1.46 8.64 9.80
N GLU A 168 -1.18 7.34 9.71
CA GLU A 168 -1.99 6.25 10.25
C GLU A 168 -1.38 5.76 11.56
N ALA A 169 -2.20 5.39 12.53
CA ALA A 169 -1.76 4.68 13.74
C ALA A 169 -2.69 3.51 14.05
N GLU A 170 -2.36 2.73 15.07
CA GLU A 170 -3.11 1.52 15.42
C GLU A 170 -3.52 1.47 16.89
N LEU A 171 -4.76 1.02 17.12
CA LEU A 171 -5.29 0.63 18.43
C LEU A 171 -5.81 -0.80 18.42
N GLY A 172 -5.55 -1.50 19.51
CA GLY A 172 -5.76 -2.94 19.62
C GLY A 172 -4.49 -3.69 19.21
N LYS A 173 -4.56 -5.02 19.19
CA LYS A 173 -3.45 -5.88 18.76
C LYS A 173 -3.98 -6.98 17.85
N LEU A 174 -3.50 -7.02 16.63
CA LEU A 174 -3.81 -8.09 15.70
C LEU A 174 -2.89 -9.29 15.93
N ALA A 175 -3.47 -10.49 15.95
CA ALA A 175 -2.69 -11.73 15.96
C ALA A 175 -2.01 -11.99 14.60
N GLY A 176 -1.02 -12.88 14.58
CA GLY A 176 -0.38 -13.39 13.39
C GLY A 176 1.03 -12.87 13.14
N VAL A 177 1.54 -13.15 11.97
CA VAL A 177 2.92 -12.80 11.57
C VAL A 177 2.90 -11.98 10.30
N GLU A 178 3.50 -10.80 10.34
CA GLU A 178 3.74 -9.96 9.18
C GLU A 178 5.12 -9.31 9.30
N ASP A 179 6.03 -9.67 8.39
CA ASP A 179 7.44 -9.28 8.42
C ASP A 179 8.08 -9.47 9.82
N ASP A 180 8.43 -8.38 10.51
CA ASP A 180 9.03 -8.41 11.86
C ASP A 180 7.98 -8.35 12.99
N VAL A 181 6.68 -8.24 12.68
CA VAL A 181 5.58 -8.21 13.65
C VAL A 181 5.09 -9.64 13.90
N HIS A 182 5.14 -10.09 15.16
CA HIS A 182 4.62 -11.39 15.59
C HIS A 182 3.80 -11.24 16.87
N VAL A 183 2.51 -11.59 16.80
CA VAL A 183 1.59 -11.56 17.95
C VAL A 183 0.89 -12.91 18.05
N GLU A 184 1.02 -13.57 19.21
CA GLU A 184 0.29 -14.81 19.49
C GLU A 184 -1.23 -14.56 19.56
N ALA A 185 -2.02 -15.56 19.20
CA ALA A 185 -3.48 -15.44 19.19
C ALA A 185 -4.08 -15.06 20.55
N ASP A 186 -3.45 -15.53 21.63
CA ASP A 186 -3.88 -15.24 23.01
C ASP A 186 -3.53 -13.81 23.46
N ASP A 187 -2.61 -13.15 22.78
CA ASP A 187 -2.19 -11.76 23.05
C ASP A 187 -2.95 -10.74 22.18
N ALA A 188 -3.82 -11.20 21.26
CA ALA A 188 -4.65 -10.33 20.44
C ALA A 188 -5.71 -9.60 21.28
N LEU A 189 -5.88 -8.31 21.03
CA LEU A 189 -6.84 -7.47 21.74
C LEU A 189 -7.70 -6.69 20.73
N PHE A 190 -9.02 -6.83 20.86
CA PHE A 190 -9.93 -5.98 20.10
C PHE A 190 -9.79 -4.52 20.50
N THR A 191 -9.96 -3.62 19.53
CA THR A 191 -10.00 -2.18 19.80
C THR A 191 -11.20 -1.85 20.69
N SER A 192 -10.96 -1.07 21.75
CA SER A 192 -12.00 -0.53 22.61
C SER A 192 -12.62 0.72 21.96
N PRO A 193 -13.91 0.72 21.63
CA PRO A 193 -14.55 1.93 21.09
C PRO A 193 -14.49 3.12 22.05
N ASP A 194 -14.34 2.88 23.36
CA ASP A 194 -14.27 3.96 24.38
C ASP A 194 -12.96 4.76 24.28
N GLU A 195 -11.90 4.18 23.73
CA GLU A 195 -10.58 4.79 23.66
C GLU A 195 -10.30 5.54 22.36
N VAL A 196 -11.07 5.24 21.26
CA VAL A 196 -10.72 5.75 19.93
C VAL A 196 -10.79 7.27 19.81
N GLN A 197 -11.79 7.90 20.45
CA GLN A 197 -11.96 9.36 20.37
C GLN A 197 -10.84 10.09 21.12
N ASP A 198 -10.48 9.61 22.30
CA ASP A 198 -9.41 10.19 23.12
C ASP A 198 -8.06 10.02 22.42
N PHE A 199 -7.80 8.85 21.82
CA PHE A 199 -6.57 8.59 21.06
C PHE A 199 -6.42 9.50 19.83
N VAL A 200 -7.45 9.60 19.00
CA VAL A 200 -7.45 10.48 17.82
C VAL A 200 -7.26 11.94 18.24
N SER A 201 -7.97 12.39 19.29
CA SER A 201 -7.86 13.76 19.79
C SER A 201 -6.49 14.06 20.39
N ALA A 202 -5.87 13.08 21.07
CA ALA A 202 -4.57 13.24 21.71
C ALA A 202 -3.42 13.20 20.71
N THR A 203 -3.55 12.46 19.61
CA THR A 203 -2.47 12.22 18.65
C THR A 203 -2.54 13.09 17.41
N GLY A 204 -3.74 13.43 16.93
CA GLY A 204 -3.97 14.20 15.71
C GLY A 204 -3.71 13.40 14.41
N ILE A 205 -3.82 12.07 14.45
CA ILE A 205 -3.67 11.19 13.27
C ILE A 205 -4.76 11.43 12.21
N ASP A 206 -4.50 11.02 10.98
CA ASP A 206 -5.41 11.17 9.84
C ASP A 206 -6.25 9.92 9.56
N SER A 207 -5.83 8.74 10.03
CA SER A 207 -6.57 7.47 9.94
C SER A 207 -6.16 6.53 11.08
N LEU A 208 -7.06 5.59 11.42
CA LEU A 208 -6.88 4.66 12.52
C LEU A 208 -7.09 3.22 12.09
N ALA A 209 -6.06 2.39 12.24
CA ALA A 209 -6.18 0.94 12.16
C ALA A 209 -6.78 0.38 13.45
N ILE A 210 -7.78 -0.51 13.30
CA ILE A 210 -8.48 -1.12 14.43
C ILE A 210 -8.46 -2.65 14.33
N ALA A 211 -8.37 -3.30 15.48
CA ALA A 211 -8.45 -4.75 15.63
C ALA A 211 -9.91 -5.17 15.85
N ILE A 212 -10.52 -5.80 14.86
CA ILE A 212 -11.91 -6.28 14.90
C ILE A 212 -12.05 -7.75 14.50
N GLY A 213 -10.97 -8.55 14.67
CA GLY A 213 -10.95 -9.98 14.36
C GLY A 213 -10.23 -10.33 13.07
N THR A 214 -9.52 -9.40 12.46
CA THR A 214 -8.53 -9.68 11.42
C THR A 214 -7.24 -10.23 12.02
N SER A 215 -6.39 -10.86 11.20
CA SER A 215 -5.12 -11.44 11.63
C SER A 215 -4.12 -11.41 10.47
N HIS A 216 -2.85 -11.22 10.77
CA HIS A 216 -1.77 -11.18 9.77
C HIS A 216 -1.43 -12.58 9.21
N GLY A 217 -0.82 -12.64 8.02
CA GLY A 217 -0.36 -13.87 7.38
C GLY A 217 -1.46 -14.65 6.64
N ALA A 218 -1.13 -15.87 6.21
CA ALA A 218 -2.02 -16.74 5.43
C ALA A 218 -2.72 -17.83 6.27
N TYR A 219 -2.30 -18.06 7.50
CA TYR A 219 -2.83 -19.08 8.42
C TYR A 219 -3.54 -18.42 9.59
N LYS A 220 -4.62 -17.69 9.26
CA LYS A 220 -5.34 -16.86 10.23
C LYS A 220 -6.28 -17.65 11.12
N PHE A 221 -6.87 -18.72 10.59
CA PHE A 221 -7.92 -19.49 11.26
C PHE A 221 -7.69 -20.98 11.08
N LYS A 222 -8.26 -21.78 12.00
CA LYS A 222 -8.23 -23.24 11.90
C LYS A 222 -9.32 -23.74 10.95
N PRO A 223 -9.11 -24.87 10.27
CA PRO A 223 -10.15 -25.50 9.46
C PRO A 223 -11.46 -25.69 10.23
N GLY A 224 -12.58 -25.33 9.59
CA GLY A 224 -13.92 -25.44 10.20
C GLY A 224 -14.33 -24.23 11.06
N GLN A 225 -13.46 -23.24 11.24
CA GLN A 225 -13.88 -21.95 11.82
C GLN A 225 -14.63 -21.12 10.76
N ASP A 226 -15.65 -20.37 11.21
CA ASP A 226 -16.36 -19.36 10.42
C ASP A 226 -15.96 -17.97 10.96
N PRO A 227 -14.84 -17.41 10.44
CA PRO A 227 -14.34 -16.14 10.95
C PRO A 227 -15.31 -15.01 10.62
N LYS A 228 -15.65 -14.24 11.65
CA LYS A 228 -16.50 -13.05 11.53
C LYS A 228 -15.80 -11.85 12.12
N LEU A 229 -15.95 -10.74 11.43
CA LEU A 229 -15.47 -9.47 11.97
C LEU A 229 -16.43 -8.95 13.04
N ARG A 230 -15.89 -8.32 14.05
CA ARG A 230 -16.64 -7.58 15.08
C ARG A 230 -17.12 -6.25 14.49
N LEU A 231 -18.08 -6.36 13.56
CA LEU A 231 -18.68 -5.20 12.91
C LEU A 231 -19.45 -4.31 13.89
N ASP A 232 -19.86 -4.84 15.03
CA ASP A 232 -20.42 -4.09 16.15
C ASP A 232 -19.43 -3.05 16.69
N ILE A 233 -18.13 -3.41 16.82
CA ILE A 233 -17.06 -2.49 17.20
C ILE A 233 -16.91 -1.40 16.12
N LEU A 234 -16.84 -1.79 14.85
CA LEU A 234 -16.73 -0.85 13.74
C LEU A 234 -17.89 0.14 13.68
N GLU A 235 -19.11 -0.33 13.90
CA GLU A 235 -20.31 0.51 13.95
C GLU A 235 -20.22 1.53 15.09
N GLU A 236 -19.81 1.11 16.28
CA GLU A 236 -19.68 1.98 17.43
C GLU A 236 -18.53 3.00 17.24
N VAL A 237 -17.39 2.58 16.67
CA VAL A 237 -16.29 3.48 16.32
C VAL A 237 -16.76 4.53 15.30
N GLY A 238 -17.51 4.13 14.27
CA GLY A 238 -18.06 5.05 13.27
C GLY A 238 -19.05 6.07 13.85
N LYS A 239 -19.80 5.71 14.90
CA LYS A 239 -20.68 6.64 15.62
C LYS A 239 -19.88 7.67 16.45
N ARG A 240 -18.77 7.26 17.05
CA ARG A 240 -17.92 8.13 17.89
C ARG A 240 -17.00 9.04 17.08
N LEU A 241 -16.58 8.57 15.91
CA LEU A 241 -15.71 9.26 14.98
C LEU A 241 -16.37 9.43 13.61
N PRO A 242 -17.47 10.18 13.51
CA PRO A 242 -18.18 10.34 12.24
C PRO A 242 -17.28 11.05 11.21
N GLY A 243 -17.15 10.44 10.02
CA GLY A 243 -16.31 10.95 8.94
C GLY A 243 -14.82 10.65 9.08
N PHE A 244 -14.39 9.97 10.15
CA PHE A 244 -12.99 9.63 10.37
C PHE A 244 -12.63 8.29 9.69
N PRO A 245 -11.55 8.23 8.91
CA PRO A 245 -11.17 7.02 8.16
C PRO A 245 -10.68 5.90 9.06
N ILE A 246 -11.29 4.73 8.93
CA ILE A 246 -10.86 3.50 9.59
C ILE A 246 -10.13 2.59 8.60
N VAL A 247 -9.14 1.85 9.10
CA VAL A 247 -8.28 0.96 8.33
C VAL A 247 -8.37 -0.47 8.88
N LEU A 248 -8.34 -1.47 8.00
CA LEU A 248 -8.22 -2.87 8.36
C LEU A 248 -6.88 -3.45 7.89
N HIS A 249 -6.06 -3.85 8.87
CA HIS A 249 -4.88 -4.67 8.69
C HIS A 249 -5.24 -6.16 8.79
N GLY A 250 -4.31 -7.04 8.37
CA GLY A 250 -4.52 -8.49 8.43
C GLY A 250 -5.74 -8.97 7.65
N ALA A 251 -6.17 -8.25 6.63
CA ALA A 251 -7.45 -8.43 5.95
C ALA A 251 -7.38 -9.26 4.65
N SER A 252 -6.24 -9.86 4.30
CA SER A 252 -6.14 -10.77 3.15
C SER A 252 -7.10 -11.96 3.28
N SER A 253 -7.80 -12.31 2.20
CA SER A 253 -8.81 -13.36 2.18
C SER A 253 -8.27 -14.76 1.91
N VAL A 254 -7.00 -14.85 1.47
CA VAL A 254 -6.33 -16.12 1.13
C VAL A 254 -7.17 -16.92 0.12
N PRO A 255 -7.25 -16.51 -1.15
CA PRO A 255 -8.11 -17.13 -2.16
C PRO A 255 -7.85 -18.63 -2.30
N GLN A 256 -8.88 -19.44 -2.06
CA GLN A 256 -8.73 -20.88 -1.97
C GLN A 256 -8.39 -21.55 -3.29
N ASP A 257 -8.77 -20.95 -4.42
CA ASP A 257 -8.36 -21.39 -5.76
C ASP A 257 -6.83 -21.22 -5.96
N LYS A 258 -6.23 -20.19 -5.41
CA LYS A 258 -4.77 -19.98 -5.45
C LYS A 258 -4.04 -20.91 -4.50
N VAL A 259 -4.59 -21.17 -3.30
CA VAL A 259 -4.06 -22.21 -2.39
C VAL A 259 -4.06 -23.58 -3.08
N ALA A 260 -5.17 -23.94 -3.75
CA ALA A 260 -5.27 -25.18 -4.49
C ALA A 260 -4.21 -25.27 -5.61
N LEU A 261 -4.01 -24.19 -6.38
CA LEU A 261 -2.96 -24.14 -7.42
C LEU A 261 -1.55 -24.30 -6.84
N VAL A 262 -1.24 -23.60 -5.75
CA VAL A 262 0.08 -23.75 -5.08
C VAL A 262 0.30 -25.21 -4.67
N ASN A 263 -0.69 -25.85 -4.05
CA ASN A 263 -0.59 -27.24 -3.60
C ASN A 263 -0.53 -28.22 -4.78
N GLN A 264 -1.30 -27.98 -5.84
CA GLN A 264 -1.29 -28.82 -7.06
C GLN A 264 0.09 -28.84 -7.73
N PHE A 265 0.79 -27.72 -7.73
CA PHE A 265 2.10 -27.56 -8.39
C PHE A 265 3.28 -27.61 -7.42
N GLY A 266 3.23 -28.53 -6.43
CA GLY A 266 4.35 -28.87 -5.56
C GLY A 266 4.57 -27.93 -4.39
N GLY A 267 3.61 -27.08 -4.05
CA GLY A 267 3.59 -26.35 -2.79
C GLY A 267 3.00 -27.19 -1.65
N HIS A 268 3.08 -26.65 -0.45
CA HIS A 268 2.47 -27.27 0.73
C HIS A 268 1.89 -26.18 1.63
N MET A 269 0.63 -25.83 1.39
CA MET A 269 -0.13 -24.87 2.17
C MET A 269 -1.44 -25.49 2.66
N PRO A 270 -1.37 -26.50 3.55
CA PRO A 270 -2.58 -27.02 4.18
C PRO A 270 -3.16 -25.94 5.10
N ASP A 271 -4.48 -25.88 5.17
CA ASP A 271 -5.18 -25.07 6.17
C ASP A 271 -4.95 -23.55 6.11
N ALA A 272 -4.46 -23.02 4.97
CA ALA A 272 -4.35 -21.60 4.76
C ALA A 272 -5.74 -20.97 4.56
N ILE A 273 -6.21 -20.19 5.54
CA ILE A 273 -7.55 -19.58 5.57
C ILE A 273 -7.44 -18.11 5.97
N GLY A 274 -8.07 -17.23 5.20
CA GLY A 274 -8.11 -15.78 5.44
C GLY A 274 -9.48 -15.28 5.88
N ILE A 275 -9.67 -13.96 5.82
CA ILE A 275 -10.95 -13.31 6.15
C ILE A 275 -11.95 -13.52 5.00
N PRO A 276 -13.21 -13.90 5.30
CA PRO A 276 -14.24 -13.99 4.26
C PRO A 276 -14.48 -12.64 3.57
N GLU A 277 -14.45 -12.64 2.24
CA GLU A 277 -14.63 -11.42 1.46
C GLU A 277 -15.98 -10.74 1.68
N SER A 278 -17.01 -11.51 2.03
CA SER A 278 -18.30 -10.97 2.43
C SER A 278 -18.24 -10.08 3.68
N GLU A 279 -17.36 -10.39 4.62
CA GLU A 279 -17.15 -9.56 5.81
C GLU A 279 -16.37 -8.28 5.47
N LEU A 280 -15.33 -8.39 4.63
CA LEU A 280 -14.59 -7.23 4.13
C LEU A 280 -15.48 -6.27 3.34
N LYS A 281 -16.33 -6.82 2.47
CA LYS A 281 -17.30 -6.03 1.69
C LYS A 281 -18.29 -5.28 2.58
N LYS A 282 -18.78 -5.89 3.65
CA LYS A 282 -19.63 -5.21 4.62
C LYS A 282 -18.87 -4.09 5.33
N ALA A 283 -17.65 -4.35 5.80
CA ALA A 283 -16.81 -3.35 6.45
C ALA A 283 -16.54 -2.14 5.54
N ALA A 284 -16.27 -2.38 4.24
CA ALA A 284 -16.05 -1.33 3.24
C ALA A 284 -17.27 -0.41 3.03
N THR A 285 -18.49 -0.88 3.31
CA THR A 285 -19.71 -0.02 3.25
C THR A 285 -19.96 0.79 4.53
N MET A 286 -19.08 0.67 5.52
CA MET A 286 -19.15 1.38 6.80
C MET A 286 -18.07 2.48 6.87
N ALA A 287 -17.33 2.57 7.98
CA ALA A 287 -16.27 3.56 8.17
C ALA A 287 -14.89 3.14 7.61
N VAL A 288 -14.77 1.93 7.06
CA VAL A 288 -13.49 1.43 6.54
C VAL A 288 -13.17 2.06 5.20
N CYS A 289 -12.07 2.82 5.15
CA CYS A 289 -11.59 3.52 3.96
C CYS A 289 -10.37 2.86 3.30
N LYS A 290 -9.64 2.02 4.04
CA LYS A 290 -8.46 1.28 3.57
C LYS A 290 -8.51 -0.17 4.04
N ILE A 291 -8.18 -1.09 3.12
CA ILE A 291 -8.02 -2.52 3.42
C ILE A 291 -6.67 -2.98 2.92
N ASN A 292 -5.84 -3.52 3.84
CA ASN A 292 -4.51 -4.04 3.53
C ASN A 292 -4.62 -5.43 2.90
N ILE A 293 -3.94 -5.61 1.76
CA ILE A 293 -3.93 -6.85 0.98
C ILE A 293 -2.49 -7.17 0.58
N ASP A 294 -1.91 -8.21 1.16
CA ASP A 294 -0.57 -8.71 0.88
C ASP A 294 -0.58 -10.20 0.53
N SER A 295 -1.00 -11.08 1.47
CA SER A 295 -0.95 -12.53 1.30
C SER A 295 -1.63 -13.01 0.01
N ASP A 296 -2.72 -12.37 -0.43
CA ASP A 296 -3.46 -12.72 -1.64
C ASP A 296 -2.60 -12.51 -2.89
N LEU A 297 -1.77 -11.45 -2.90
CA LEU A 297 -0.86 -11.14 -4.00
C LEU A 297 0.34 -12.08 -4.02
N ARG A 298 0.96 -12.32 -2.86
CA ARG A 298 2.07 -13.27 -2.71
C ARG A 298 1.64 -14.67 -3.16
N LEU A 299 0.42 -15.07 -2.80
CA LEU A 299 -0.16 -16.36 -3.16
C LEU A 299 -0.41 -16.46 -4.67
N SER A 300 -1.00 -15.44 -5.28
CA SER A 300 -1.24 -15.39 -6.73
C SER A 300 0.06 -15.44 -7.51
N PHE A 301 1.07 -14.69 -7.09
CA PHE A 301 2.41 -14.70 -7.69
C PHE A 301 3.04 -16.09 -7.61
N THR A 302 3.05 -16.70 -6.43
CA THR A 302 3.64 -18.02 -6.19
C THR A 302 2.92 -19.11 -6.97
N ALA A 303 1.59 -19.07 -7.04
CA ALA A 303 0.77 -20.03 -7.79
C ALA A 303 1.12 -20.00 -9.28
N ALA A 304 1.23 -18.80 -9.87
CA ALA A 304 1.57 -18.63 -11.28
C ALA A 304 2.98 -19.16 -11.60
N VAL A 305 3.98 -18.79 -10.80
CA VAL A 305 5.37 -19.23 -11.00
C VAL A 305 5.48 -20.77 -10.89
N ARG A 306 4.84 -21.37 -9.87
CA ARG A 306 4.84 -22.84 -9.71
C ARG A 306 4.17 -23.54 -10.87
N LYS A 307 2.99 -23.04 -11.30
CA LYS A 307 2.27 -23.56 -12.45
C LYS A 307 3.14 -23.48 -13.70
N HIS A 308 3.75 -22.33 -13.97
CA HIS A 308 4.60 -22.11 -15.13
C HIS A 308 5.72 -23.14 -15.22
N PHE A 309 6.49 -23.34 -14.16
CA PHE A 309 7.59 -24.29 -14.16
C PHE A 309 7.15 -25.77 -14.27
N ALA A 310 5.96 -26.09 -13.79
CA ALA A 310 5.41 -27.44 -13.97
C ALA A 310 4.95 -27.71 -15.39
N GLU A 311 4.36 -26.71 -16.07
CA GLU A 311 3.84 -26.84 -17.43
C GLU A 311 4.92 -26.59 -18.50
N HIS A 312 5.97 -25.83 -18.17
CA HIS A 312 7.07 -25.45 -19.07
C HIS A 312 8.44 -25.67 -18.39
N PRO A 313 8.84 -26.94 -18.17
CA PRO A 313 10.05 -27.26 -17.40
C PRO A 313 11.37 -26.84 -18.06
N ASP A 314 11.34 -26.53 -19.35
CA ASP A 314 12.47 -26.03 -20.15
C ASP A 314 12.58 -24.49 -20.17
N HIS A 315 11.58 -23.78 -19.67
CA HIS A 315 11.61 -22.32 -19.61
C HIS A 315 12.52 -21.83 -18.47
N PHE A 316 13.45 -20.93 -18.82
CA PHE A 316 14.41 -20.34 -17.87
C PHE A 316 14.51 -18.81 -18.00
N ASP A 317 13.80 -18.18 -18.96
CA ASP A 317 13.75 -16.73 -19.10
C ASP A 317 12.81 -16.12 -18.05
N PRO A 318 13.31 -15.23 -17.13
CA PRO A 318 12.47 -14.59 -16.12
C PRO A 318 11.25 -13.87 -16.68
N ARG A 319 11.34 -13.31 -17.87
CA ARG A 319 10.22 -12.59 -18.51
C ARG A 319 9.00 -13.49 -18.75
N GLN A 320 9.22 -14.81 -18.89
CA GLN A 320 8.14 -15.78 -19.10
C GLN A 320 7.40 -16.03 -17.79
N TYR A 321 8.06 -16.61 -16.78
CA TYR A 321 7.40 -17.00 -15.53
C TYR A 321 7.00 -15.81 -14.64
N LEU A 322 7.75 -14.69 -14.67
CA LEU A 322 7.35 -13.46 -13.98
C LEU A 322 6.24 -12.73 -14.73
N GLY A 323 6.17 -12.86 -16.07
CA GLY A 323 5.06 -12.34 -16.88
C GLY A 323 3.72 -13.00 -16.52
N ASP A 324 3.70 -14.33 -16.35
CA ASP A 324 2.52 -15.05 -15.89
C ASP A 324 2.13 -14.68 -14.46
N ALA A 325 3.14 -14.51 -13.58
CA ALA A 325 2.91 -14.07 -12.22
C ALA A 325 2.28 -12.67 -12.14
N ARG A 326 2.79 -11.71 -12.94
CA ARG A 326 2.22 -10.37 -13.07
C ARG A 326 0.77 -10.42 -13.57
N THR A 327 0.49 -11.25 -14.57
CA THR A 327 -0.87 -11.39 -15.12
C THR A 327 -1.84 -11.93 -14.08
N MET A 328 -1.49 -13.03 -13.40
CA MET A 328 -2.37 -13.61 -12.37
C MET A 328 -2.62 -12.67 -11.20
N MET A 329 -1.60 -11.93 -10.78
CA MET A 329 -1.72 -10.92 -9.72
C MET A 329 -2.61 -9.75 -10.18
N LYS A 330 -2.44 -9.26 -11.41
CA LYS A 330 -3.27 -8.19 -11.97
C LYS A 330 -4.76 -8.55 -11.94
N GLU A 331 -5.10 -9.76 -12.37
CA GLU A 331 -6.49 -10.22 -12.35
C GLU A 331 -7.04 -10.35 -10.92
N GLU A 332 -6.22 -10.77 -9.96
CA GLU A 332 -6.62 -10.80 -8.55
C GLU A 332 -6.87 -9.40 -7.99
N VAL A 333 -6.00 -8.43 -8.28
CA VAL A 333 -6.20 -7.03 -7.86
C VAL A 333 -7.46 -6.45 -8.48
N LYS A 334 -7.73 -6.68 -9.78
CA LYS A 334 -8.97 -6.25 -10.44
C LYS A 334 -10.20 -6.83 -9.75
N ARG A 335 -10.19 -8.12 -9.47
CA ARG A 335 -11.28 -8.79 -8.78
C ARG A 335 -11.53 -8.17 -7.40
N LYS A 336 -10.48 -7.92 -6.62
CA LYS A 336 -10.59 -7.26 -5.31
C LYS A 336 -11.19 -5.85 -5.42
N ILE A 337 -10.71 -5.04 -6.35
CA ILE A 337 -11.23 -3.69 -6.59
C ILE A 337 -12.72 -3.70 -6.90
N ILE A 338 -13.17 -4.63 -7.75
CA ILE A 338 -14.57 -4.68 -8.24
C ILE A 338 -15.49 -5.34 -7.21
N GLU A 339 -15.10 -6.51 -6.70
CA GLU A 339 -16.03 -7.39 -5.96
C GLU A 339 -16.01 -7.18 -4.45
N VAL A 340 -14.86 -6.75 -3.89
CA VAL A 340 -14.66 -6.63 -2.44
C VAL A 340 -14.63 -5.18 -1.99
N LEU A 341 -13.78 -4.37 -2.62
CA LEU A 341 -13.50 -3.00 -2.21
C LEU A 341 -14.56 -1.99 -2.69
N GLY A 342 -15.15 -2.23 -3.86
CA GLY A 342 -16.13 -1.32 -4.47
C GLY A 342 -15.54 -0.02 -5.01
N SER A 343 -14.21 0.04 -5.20
CA SER A 343 -13.49 1.26 -5.61
C SER A 343 -13.36 1.44 -7.12
N ALA A 344 -13.92 0.55 -7.94
CA ALA A 344 -13.94 0.71 -9.39
C ALA A 344 -14.69 2.00 -9.82
N ASN A 345 -14.09 2.75 -10.77
CA ASN A 345 -14.56 4.06 -11.25
C ASN A 345 -14.66 5.15 -10.16
N LYS A 346 -13.74 5.11 -9.18
CA LYS A 346 -13.69 6.08 -8.07
C LYS A 346 -12.41 6.95 -8.09
N ALA A 347 -11.57 6.82 -9.12
CA ALA A 347 -10.37 7.64 -9.31
C ALA A 347 -10.69 9.11 -9.59
#